data_5838b7fa809421b9dc549c6b01790e44
#
_entry.id   5838b7fa809421b9dc549c6b01790e44
#
_cell.length_a   1.000
_cell.length_b   1.000
_cell.length_c   1.000
_cell.angle_alpha   90.00
_cell.angle_beta   90.00
_cell.angle_gamma   90.00
#
_symmetry.space_group_name_H-M   'P 1'
#
loop_
_entity.id
_entity.type
_entity.pdbx_description
1 polymer ?
#
loop_
_entity_poly.entity_id
_entity_poly.type
_entity_poly.pdbx_seq_one_letter_code
_entity_poly.pdbx_strand_id
1 'polypeptide(L)'
;MNNFYDYYWHDSTIEKIEIFEDNVILSIYNDVLDLQVKITCSRTAGLTNLCMWEDTIITTACLNTVSDFSGEFIQSILKSHPQYENQDCNPIKKGLLDLAIKLTNDIVFHIYCYDVVVSE
;
A
#
# COMPACT_ATOMS: atom_id res chain seq x y z
N MET A 1 -2.78 -1.87 20.30
CA MET A 1 -2.00 -1.75 19.05
C MET A 1 -2.81 -2.29 17.91
N ASN A 2 -2.96 -1.51 16.85
CA ASN A 2 -3.85 -1.85 15.75
C ASN A 2 -3.07 -2.52 14.62
N ASN A 3 -3.51 -3.71 14.25
CA ASN A 3 -2.92 -4.46 13.16
C ASN A 3 -3.79 -4.31 11.91
N PHE A 4 -3.16 -4.29 10.73
CA PHE A 4 -3.88 -4.19 9.46
C PHE A 4 -5.00 -5.24 9.33
N TYR A 5 -4.74 -6.47 9.74
CA TYR A 5 -5.70 -7.57 9.62
C TYR A 5 -6.72 -7.62 10.75
N ASP A 6 -6.68 -6.71 11.71
CA ASP A 6 -7.72 -6.59 12.74
C ASP A 6 -8.99 -5.93 12.19
N TYR A 7 -8.93 -5.39 10.98
CA TYR A 7 -10.04 -4.66 10.37
C TYR A 7 -10.59 -5.41 9.17
N TYR A 8 -11.91 -5.33 9.02
CA TYR A 8 -12.59 -5.82 7.83
C TYR A 8 -12.74 -4.64 6.88
N TRP A 9 -11.95 -4.66 5.81
CA TRP A 9 -11.83 -3.50 4.93
C TRP A 9 -12.91 -3.40 3.85
N HIS A 10 -13.62 -4.50 3.57
CA HIS A 10 -14.67 -4.52 2.56
C HIS A 10 -15.76 -3.47 2.87
N ASP A 11 -16.18 -2.72 1.86
CA ASP A 11 -17.15 -1.63 1.96
C ASP A 11 -16.67 -0.41 2.77
N SER A 12 -15.42 -0.38 3.19
CA SER A 12 -14.85 0.82 3.78
C SER A 12 -14.61 1.87 2.69
N THR A 13 -14.65 3.14 3.07
CA THR A 13 -14.51 4.26 2.14
C THR A 13 -13.20 5.00 2.37
N ILE A 14 -12.43 5.19 1.30
CA ILE A 14 -11.25 6.05 1.38
C ILE A 14 -11.72 7.49 1.31
N GLU A 15 -11.51 8.23 2.37
CA GLU A 15 -11.95 9.62 2.47
C GLU A 15 -10.88 10.60 2.03
N LYS A 16 -9.60 10.25 2.23
CA LYS A 16 -8.51 11.15 1.95
C LYS A 16 -7.22 10.39 1.75
N ILE A 17 -6.38 10.88 0.84
CA ILE A 17 -5.00 10.42 0.69
C ILE A 17 -4.09 11.63 0.84
N GLU A 18 -3.10 11.49 1.69
CA GLU A 18 -2.08 12.52 1.89
C GLU A 18 -0.73 11.93 1.57
N ILE A 19 0.07 12.64 0.79
CA ILE A 19 1.44 12.26 0.49
C ILE A 19 2.34 13.36 1.06
N PHE A 20 3.21 12.97 1.97
CA PHE A 20 4.14 13.89 2.60
C PHE A 20 5.51 13.22 2.69
N GLU A 21 6.48 13.77 1.95
CA GLU A 21 7.81 13.19 1.81
C GLU A 21 7.71 11.75 1.26
N ASP A 22 8.16 10.75 2.01
CA ASP A 22 8.07 9.35 1.62
C ASP A 22 6.93 8.60 2.32
N ASN A 23 6.02 9.33 2.94
CA ASN A 23 4.87 8.76 3.63
C ASN A 23 3.61 8.92 2.80
N VAL A 24 2.78 7.86 2.78
CA VAL A 24 1.44 7.91 2.21
C VAL A 24 0.45 7.58 3.32
N ILE A 25 -0.49 8.47 3.56
CA ILE A 25 -1.47 8.32 4.62
C ILE A 25 -2.87 8.21 4.00
N LEU A 26 -3.51 7.08 4.24
CA LEU A 26 -4.90 6.85 3.82
C LEU A 26 -5.81 7.05 5.01
N SER A 27 -6.78 7.95 4.88
CA SER A 27 -7.85 8.11 5.86
C SER A 27 -9.06 7.34 5.37
N ILE A 28 -9.48 6.33 6.12
CA ILE A 28 -10.52 5.39 5.72
C ILE A 28 -11.62 5.36 6.77
N TYR A 29 -12.87 5.48 6.32
CA TYR A 29 -14.01 5.26 7.20
C TYR A 29 -14.40 3.79 7.12
N ASN A 30 -14.36 3.12 8.28
CA ASN A 30 -14.70 1.70 8.37
C ASN A 30 -16.15 1.57 8.84
N ASP A 31 -17.01 1.09 7.95
CA ASP A 31 -18.44 0.97 8.23
C ASP A 31 -18.77 -0.01 9.34
N VAL A 32 -18.00 -1.09 9.43
CA VAL A 32 -18.26 -2.16 10.41
C VAL A 32 -18.07 -1.63 11.84
N LEU A 33 -17.01 -0.86 12.04
CA LEU A 33 -16.65 -0.34 13.35
C LEU A 33 -17.19 1.08 13.59
N ASP A 34 -17.75 1.71 12.56
CA ASP A 34 -18.26 3.08 12.60
C ASP A 34 -17.21 4.05 13.15
N LEU A 35 -16.01 3.99 12.56
CA LEU A 35 -14.91 4.88 12.96
C LEU A 35 -13.96 5.13 11.79
N GLN A 36 -13.19 6.20 11.92
CA GLN A 36 -12.16 6.52 10.96
C GLN A 36 -10.85 5.87 11.36
N VAL A 37 -10.20 5.23 10.39
CA VAL A 37 -8.93 4.55 10.58
C VAL A 37 -7.92 5.14 9.62
N LYS A 38 -6.68 5.31 10.06
CA LYS A 38 -5.59 5.76 9.20
C LYS A 38 -4.60 4.65 8.96
N ILE A 39 -4.22 4.47 7.69
CA ILE A 39 -3.12 3.60 7.30
C ILE A 39 -1.97 4.50 6.87
N THR A 40 -0.86 4.41 7.60
CA THR A 40 0.35 5.17 7.29
C THR A 40 1.38 4.24 6.70
N CYS A 41 1.75 4.47 5.45
CA CYS A 41 2.79 3.74 4.75
C CYS A 41 4.04 4.60 4.75
N SER A 42 5.10 4.11 5.38
CA SER A 42 6.34 4.86 5.54
C SER A 42 7.44 4.26 4.67
N ARG A 43 8.41 5.09 4.30
CA ARG A 43 9.50 4.70 3.41
C ARG A 43 8.93 4.11 2.12
N THR A 44 8.04 4.86 1.49
CA THR A 44 7.34 4.42 0.29
C THR A 44 8.29 4.40 -0.90
N ALA A 45 8.35 3.25 -1.59
CA ALA A 45 9.19 3.07 -2.76
C ALA A 45 8.45 3.38 -4.06
N GLY A 46 7.13 3.26 -4.06
CA GLY A 46 6.36 3.55 -5.26
C GLY A 46 4.87 3.35 -5.10
N LEU A 47 4.12 3.88 -6.05
CA LEU A 47 2.67 3.87 -6.09
C LEU A 47 2.22 3.53 -7.50
N THR A 48 1.12 2.78 -7.63
CA THR A 48 0.52 2.49 -8.93
C THR A 48 -0.96 2.84 -8.92
N ASN A 49 -1.44 3.39 -10.03
CA ASN A 49 -2.86 3.70 -10.28
C ASN A 49 -3.52 4.65 -9.29
N LEU A 50 -2.75 5.37 -8.49
CA LEU A 50 -3.29 6.20 -7.42
C LEU A 50 -4.10 7.39 -7.93
N CYS A 51 -3.84 7.82 -9.16
CA CYS A 51 -4.51 8.98 -9.76
C CYS A 51 -5.67 8.59 -10.68
N MET A 52 -6.00 7.30 -10.77
CA MET A 52 -6.95 6.80 -11.75
C MET A 52 -8.27 6.31 -11.16
N TRP A 53 -8.53 6.57 -9.90
CA TRP A 53 -9.74 6.07 -9.28
C TRP A 53 -10.85 7.11 -9.28
N GLU A 54 -12.00 6.64 -9.74
CA GLU A 54 -13.25 7.39 -9.70
C GLU A 54 -14.10 6.93 -8.52
N ASP A 55 -13.74 5.78 -7.93
CA ASP A 55 -14.44 5.16 -6.83
C ASP A 55 -13.56 5.16 -5.60
N THR A 56 -14.18 5.26 -4.42
CA THR A 56 -13.46 5.30 -3.16
C THR A 56 -13.84 4.17 -2.22
N ILE A 57 -14.72 3.27 -2.66
CA ILE A 57 -15.18 2.15 -1.84
C ILE A 57 -14.28 0.94 -2.06
N ILE A 58 -13.81 0.37 -0.98
CA ILE A 58 -12.86 -0.75 -1.00
C ILE A 58 -13.63 -2.06 -1.15
N THR A 59 -13.22 -2.88 -2.11
CA THR A 59 -13.67 -4.27 -2.21
C THR A 59 -12.79 -5.18 -1.38
N THR A 60 -11.47 -5.08 -1.57
CA THR A 60 -10.51 -5.85 -0.80
C THR A 60 -9.27 -5.01 -0.52
N ALA A 61 -8.60 -5.32 0.58
CA ALA A 61 -7.30 -4.74 0.90
C ALA A 61 -6.41 -5.85 1.44
N CYS A 62 -5.21 -5.97 0.88
CA CYS A 62 -4.26 -7.00 1.25
C CYS A 62 -2.89 -6.37 1.50
N LEU A 63 -2.22 -6.84 2.53
CA LEU A 63 -0.86 -6.42 2.85
C LEU A 63 0.03 -7.66 2.78
N ASN A 64 0.93 -7.68 1.81
CA ASN A 64 1.80 -8.82 1.58
C ASN A 64 3.26 -8.41 1.57
N THR A 65 4.13 -9.34 1.95
CA THR A 65 5.56 -9.16 1.77
C THR A 65 5.89 -9.48 0.30
N VAL A 66 6.65 -8.61 -0.34
CA VAL A 66 7.13 -8.89 -1.70
C VAL A 66 8.22 -9.96 -1.61
N SER A 67 8.00 -11.10 -2.25
CA SER A 67 8.88 -12.25 -2.12
C SER A 67 9.68 -12.58 -3.37
N ASP A 68 9.42 -11.92 -4.50
CA ASP A 68 10.13 -12.19 -5.74
C ASP A 68 10.25 -10.92 -6.60
N PHE A 69 10.94 -11.04 -7.73
CA PHE A 69 11.21 -9.94 -8.64
C PHE A 69 10.24 -9.87 -9.83
N SER A 70 9.14 -10.59 -9.78
CA SER A 70 8.28 -10.77 -10.96
C SER A 70 7.38 -9.59 -11.30
N GLY A 71 7.12 -8.67 -10.37
CA GLY A 71 6.23 -7.56 -10.63
C GLY A 71 6.86 -6.51 -11.54
N GLU A 72 6.05 -5.88 -12.39
CA GLU A 72 6.53 -4.81 -13.27
C GLU A 72 7.20 -3.67 -12.51
N PHE A 73 6.64 -3.30 -11.37
CA PHE A 73 7.21 -2.25 -10.55
C PHE A 73 8.60 -2.64 -10.03
N ILE A 74 8.73 -3.88 -9.56
CA ILE A 74 10.02 -4.38 -9.06
C ILE A 74 11.05 -4.42 -10.19
N GLN A 75 10.67 -4.89 -11.37
CA GLN A 75 11.55 -4.90 -12.54
C GLN A 75 11.99 -3.48 -12.91
N SER A 76 11.08 -2.52 -12.83
CA SER A 76 11.38 -1.13 -13.11
C SER A 76 12.42 -0.58 -12.13
N ILE A 77 12.29 -0.88 -10.84
CA ILE A 77 13.26 -0.47 -9.83
C ILE A 77 14.63 -1.08 -10.13
N LEU A 78 14.67 -2.37 -10.44
CA LEU A 78 15.93 -3.07 -10.70
C LEU A 78 16.65 -2.53 -11.94
N LYS A 79 15.90 -2.17 -12.98
CA LYS A 79 16.48 -1.57 -14.18
C LYS A 79 17.06 -0.19 -13.92
N SER A 80 16.37 0.60 -13.10
CA SER A 80 16.78 1.97 -12.78
C SER A 80 17.94 2.01 -11.78
N HIS A 81 18.07 0.97 -10.98
CA HIS A 81 19.04 0.90 -9.89
C HIS A 81 19.74 -0.46 -9.87
N PRO A 82 20.66 -0.70 -10.81
CA PRO A 82 21.35 -2.00 -10.90
C PRO A 82 22.01 -2.46 -9.61
N GLN A 83 22.36 -1.54 -8.72
CA GLN A 83 22.95 -1.88 -7.43
C GLN A 83 22.02 -2.73 -6.56
N TYR A 84 20.72 -2.72 -6.84
CA TYR A 84 19.77 -3.53 -6.08
C TYR A 84 19.84 -5.01 -6.42
N GLU A 85 20.46 -5.38 -7.53
CA GLU A 85 20.62 -6.78 -7.89
C GLU A 85 21.57 -7.49 -6.94
N ASN A 86 22.46 -6.73 -6.33
CA ASN A 86 23.49 -7.26 -5.45
C ASN A 86 23.26 -6.78 -4.04
N GLN A 87 23.02 -7.68 -3.14
CA GLN A 87 23.17 -7.41 -1.77
C GLN A 87 22.12 -6.71 -1.01
N ASP A 88 22.57 -5.93 -0.04
CA ASP A 88 21.77 -5.34 1.03
C ASP A 88 20.86 -4.21 0.57
N CYS A 89 21.06 -3.68 -0.63
CA CYS A 89 20.22 -2.64 -1.21
C CYS A 89 18.98 -3.19 -1.92
N ASN A 90 18.88 -4.51 -2.03
CA ASN A 90 17.76 -5.15 -2.71
C ASN A 90 16.46 -4.91 -1.94
N PRO A 91 15.41 -4.33 -2.56
CA PRO A 91 14.15 -4.04 -1.86
C PRO A 91 13.49 -5.26 -1.23
N ILE A 92 13.57 -6.41 -1.89
CA ILE A 92 12.97 -7.64 -1.36
C ILE A 92 13.67 -8.08 -0.08
N LYS A 93 15.00 -8.03 -0.07
CA LYS A 93 15.78 -8.38 1.13
C LYS A 93 15.56 -7.41 2.27
N LYS A 94 15.21 -6.16 1.97
CA LYS A 94 14.93 -5.15 2.99
C LYS A 94 13.52 -5.23 3.54
N GLY A 95 12.70 -6.16 3.06
CA GLY A 95 11.35 -6.34 3.58
C GLY A 95 10.31 -5.43 2.94
N LEU A 96 10.42 -5.24 1.63
CA LEU A 96 9.43 -4.45 0.90
C LEU A 96 8.04 -5.06 1.04
N LEU A 97 7.07 -4.23 1.36
CA LEU A 97 5.66 -4.59 1.49
C LEU A 97 4.86 -4.08 0.30
N ASP A 98 3.81 -4.81 -0.03
CA ASP A 98 2.84 -4.43 -1.05
C ASP A 98 1.47 -4.29 -0.37
N LEU A 99 1.01 -3.06 -0.23
CA LEU A 99 -0.36 -2.80 0.18
C LEU A 99 -1.19 -2.67 -1.09
N ALA A 100 -2.01 -3.68 -1.37
CA ALA A 100 -2.85 -3.73 -2.56
C ALA A 100 -4.30 -3.49 -2.17
N ILE A 101 -4.92 -2.46 -2.74
CA ILE A 101 -6.31 -2.10 -2.45
C ILE A 101 -7.10 -2.15 -3.75
N LYS A 102 -8.12 -2.99 -3.78
CA LYS A 102 -9.04 -3.09 -4.91
C LYS A 102 -10.32 -2.33 -4.60
N LEU A 103 -10.72 -1.47 -5.52
CA LEU A 103 -11.93 -0.67 -5.41
C LEU A 103 -13.10 -1.36 -6.12
N THR A 104 -14.32 -0.88 -5.89
CA THR A 104 -15.52 -1.49 -6.47
C THR A 104 -15.59 -1.38 -8.01
N ASN A 105 -14.83 -0.48 -8.61
CA ASN A 105 -14.70 -0.37 -10.07
C ASN A 105 -13.62 -1.28 -10.65
N ASP A 106 -13.11 -2.24 -9.86
CA ASP A 106 -12.07 -3.21 -10.23
C ASP A 106 -10.68 -2.63 -10.44
N ILE A 107 -10.48 -1.35 -10.18
CA ILE A 107 -9.13 -0.78 -10.17
C ILE A 107 -8.41 -1.24 -8.92
N VAL A 108 -7.18 -1.74 -9.10
CA VAL A 108 -6.31 -2.11 -7.99
C VAL A 108 -5.15 -1.12 -7.97
N PHE A 109 -4.92 -0.49 -6.83
CA PHE A 109 -3.71 0.29 -6.68
C PHE A 109 -2.80 -0.35 -5.64
N HIS A 110 -1.51 -0.15 -5.81
CA HIS A 110 -0.48 -0.70 -4.94
C HIS A 110 0.33 0.42 -4.32
N ILE A 111 0.62 0.27 -3.05
CA ILE A 111 1.58 1.11 -2.35
C ILE A 111 2.72 0.20 -1.90
N TYR A 112 3.91 0.42 -2.45
CA TYR A 112 5.11 -0.35 -2.10
C TYR A 112 5.90 0.44 -1.07
N CYS A 113 6.02 -0.11 0.12
CA CYS A 113 6.63 0.58 1.25
C CYS A 113 7.32 -0.41 2.19
N TYR A 114 8.02 0.11 3.19
CA TYR A 114 8.72 -0.76 4.14
C TYR A 114 8.02 -0.86 5.49
N ASP A 115 7.15 0.08 5.81
CA ASP A 115 6.40 0.05 7.06
C ASP A 115 4.94 0.41 6.81
N VAL A 116 4.04 -0.29 7.48
CA VAL A 116 2.61 0.02 7.47
C VAL A 116 2.12 0.06 8.91
N VAL A 117 1.53 1.17 9.30
CA VAL A 117 0.98 1.35 10.65
C VAL A 117 -0.49 1.74 10.51
N VAL A 118 -1.34 1.06 11.26
CA VAL A 118 -2.78 1.35 11.31
C VAL A 118 -3.10 2.01 12.65
N SER A 119 -3.84 3.12 12.61
CA SER A 119 -4.22 3.85 13.81
C SER A 119 -5.65 4.37 13.71
N GLU A 120 -6.30 4.49 14.84
CA GLU A 120 -7.63 5.07 14.92
C GLU A 120 -7.62 6.54 15.28
#